data_f51ee6a9e0f5793cf7db6e33b979f454
#
_entry.id   f51ee6a9e0f5793cf7db6e33b979f454
#
_cell.length_a   1.000
_cell.length_b   1.000
_cell.length_c   1.000
_cell.angle_alpha   90.00
_cell.angle_beta   90.00
_cell.angle_gamma   90.00
#
_symmetry.space_group_name_H-M   'P 1'
#
loop_
_entity.id
_entity.type
_entity.pdbx_description
1 polymer ?
#
loop_
_entity_poly.entity_id
_entity_poly.type
_entity_poly.pdbx_seq_one_letter_code
_entity_poly.pdbx_strand_id
1 'polypeptide(L)'
;VPRLQRRVAVSEGRSDIQRLIDVDSEPVVSGQYVVTTSFQGQVTVLDLATQRILWSENSSSINRPEVTDGKVIVSQTDGQIIAYDLITGQEIWENEQLLNRNLSNPVLLGSNLVVGDLDGYLHQIDLNSGTTLGRAKTSGEVRTLRVIDNQLYVSTRKGALSIWQSR
;
A
#
# COMPACT_ATOMS: atom_id res chain seq x y z
N VAL A 1 -5.05 -24.48 15.30
CA VAL A 1 -5.71 -23.45 16.13
C VAL A 1 -4.88 -22.17 15.99
N PRO A 2 -5.44 -21.03 15.54
CA PRO A 2 -4.68 -19.79 15.44
C PRO A 2 -4.19 -19.35 16.83
N ARG A 3 -2.90 -19.04 16.94
CA ARG A 3 -2.29 -18.58 18.19
C ARG A 3 -2.67 -17.14 18.56
N LEU A 4 -3.04 -16.36 17.55
CA LEU A 4 -3.43 -14.95 17.71
C LEU A 4 -4.61 -14.67 16.79
N GLN A 5 -5.69 -14.13 17.34
CA GLN A 5 -6.81 -13.60 16.58
C GLN A 5 -7.15 -12.21 17.13
N ARG A 6 -6.98 -11.18 16.31
CA ARG A 6 -7.31 -9.80 16.63
C ARG A 6 -8.13 -9.20 15.50
N ARG A 7 -9.18 -8.46 15.88
CA ARG A 7 -9.94 -7.67 14.93
C ARG A 7 -9.15 -6.39 14.62
N VAL A 8 -8.73 -6.23 13.36
CA VAL A 8 -7.95 -5.07 12.88
C VAL A 8 -8.81 -4.01 12.19
N ALA A 9 -10.07 -4.34 11.92
CA ALA A 9 -11.05 -3.39 11.39
C ALA A 9 -12.37 -3.53 12.13
N VAL A 10 -13.02 -2.42 12.44
CA VAL A 10 -14.34 -2.35 13.09
C VAL A 10 -15.22 -1.42 12.27
N SER A 11 -16.35 -1.93 11.82
CA SER A 11 -17.34 -1.14 11.09
C SER A 11 -18.20 -0.33 12.07
N GLU A 12 -18.46 0.92 11.74
CA GLU A 12 -19.36 1.80 12.49
C GLU A 12 -20.81 1.77 11.98
N GLY A 13 -21.20 0.75 11.23
CA GLY A 13 -22.55 0.61 10.69
C GLY A 13 -23.60 0.17 11.73
N ARG A 14 -24.88 0.56 11.53
CA ARG A 14 -26.02 0.18 12.37
C ARG A 14 -26.53 -1.23 12.08
N SER A 15 -26.15 -1.87 10.98
CA SER A 15 -26.49 -3.25 10.63
C SER A 15 -25.24 -4.11 10.54
N ASP A 16 -25.40 -5.44 10.71
CA ASP A 16 -24.28 -6.38 10.59
C ASP A 16 -23.67 -6.38 9.20
N ILE A 17 -24.44 -6.09 8.16
CA ILE A 17 -23.96 -5.92 6.77
C ILE A 17 -23.09 -4.65 6.64
N GLN A 18 -23.49 -3.56 7.30
CA GLN A 18 -22.71 -2.32 7.31
C GLN A 18 -21.47 -2.41 8.20
N ARG A 19 -21.36 -3.45 9.02
CA ARG A 19 -20.21 -3.72 9.89
C ARG A 19 -19.19 -4.68 9.29
N LEU A 20 -19.42 -5.17 8.09
CA LEU A 20 -18.47 -5.97 7.34
C LEU A 20 -17.46 -5.03 6.66
N ILE A 21 -16.49 -4.57 7.44
CA ILE A 21 -15.25 -4.02 6.86
C ILE A 21 -14.30 -5.18 6.73
N ASP A 22 -14.10 -5.62 5.49
CA ASP A 22 -13.13 -6.65 5.18
C ASP A 22 -11.72 -6.04 5.13
N VAL A 23 -10.72 -6.81 5.57
CA VAL A 23 -9.32 -6.52 5.27
C VAL A 23 -9.12 -6.96 3.82
N ASP A 24 -9.10 -5.99 2.90
CA ASP A 24 -9.13 -6.26 1.46
C ASP A 24 -7.74 -6.49 0.89
N SER A 25 -6.69 -6.11 1.62
CA SER A 25 -5.32 -6.24 1.16
C SER A 25 -4.60 -7.44 1.77
N GLU A 26 -3.60 -7.94 1.04
CA GLU A 26 -2.65 -8.91 1.57
C GLU A 26 -1.86 -8.27 2.73
N PRO A 27 -1.88 -8.85 3.96
CA PRO A 27 -1.09 -8.34 5.07
C PRO A 27 0.40 -8.38 4.78
N VAL A 28 1.12 -7.36 5.25
CA VAL A 28 2.58 -7.29 5.13
C VAL A 28 3.22 -7.54 6.48
N VAL A 29 4.16 -8.49 6.54
CA VAL A 29 4.96 -8.77 7.74
C VAL A 29 6.33 -8.15 7.56
N SER A 30 6.73 -7.29 8.50
CA SER A 30 8.05 -6.68 8.55
C SER A 30 8.60 -6.80 9.97
N GLY A 31 9.58 -7.70 10.15
CA GLY A 31 10.10 -8.03 11.48
C GLY A 31 9.00 -8.54 12.41
N GLN A 32 8.78 -7.82 13.50
CA GLN A 32 7.72 -8.15 14.48
C GLN A 32 6.38 -7.47 14.19
N TYR A 33 6.27 -6.69 13.11
CA TYR A 33 5.06 -5.93 12.81
C TYR A 33 4.26 -6.55 11.67
N VAL A 34 2.94 -6.48 11.77
CA VAL A 34 2.00 -6.80 10.70
C VAL A 34 1.23 -5.55 10.34
N VAL A 35 1.23 -5.21 9.06
CA VAL A 35 0.51 -4.06 8.52
C VAL A 35 -0.63 -4.55 7.63
N THR A 36 -1.81 -3.99 7.82
CA THR A 36 -3.01 -4.28 7.03
C THR A 36 -3.70 -3.00 6.60
N THR A 37 -4.38 -3.04 5.47
CA THR A 37 -5.28 -1.98 5.00
C THR A 37 -6.66 -2.54 4.71
N SER A 38 -7.69 -1.68 4.79
CA SER A 38 -9.07 -2.04 4.46
C SER A 38 -9.76 -0.94 3.67
N PHE A 39 -10.72 -1.33 2.82
CA PHE A 39 -11.56 -0.39 2.08
C PHE A 39 -12.50 0.34 3.04
N GLN A 40 -12.58 1.67 2.93
CA GLN A 40 -13.35 2.54 3.83
C GLN A 40 -13.07 2.29 5.33
N GLY A 41 -11.87 1.86 5.65
CA GLY A 41 -11.46 1.52 7.01
C GLY A 41 -10.17 2.20 7.40
N GLN A 42 -9.21 1.41 7.80
CA GLN A 42 -7.98 1.88 8.43
C GLN A 42 -6.75 1.18 7.87
N VAL A 43 -5.61 1.86 7.91
CA VAL A 43 -4.31 1.21 7.99
C VAL A 43 -4.03 0.89 9.45
N THR A 44 -3.64 -0.34 9.73
CA THR A 44 -3.42 -0.81 11.11
C THR A 44 -2.08 -1.51 11.20
N VAL A 45 -1.31 -1.16 12.21
CA VAL A 45 -0.06 -1.84 12.56
C VAL A 45 -0.22 -2.60 13.86
N LEU A 46 0.08 -3.89 13.82
CA LEU A 46 0.03 -4.82 14.93
C LEU A 46 1.47 -5.23 15.30
N ASP A 47 1.80 -5.19 16.58
CA ASP A 47 3.04 -5.76 17.11
C ASP A 47 2.80 -7.22 17.55
N LEU A 48 3.50 -8.15 16.90
CA LEU A 48 3.39 -9.59 17.21
C LEU A 48 4.00 -9.99 18.54
N ALA A 49 5.01 -9.25 19.02
CA ALA A 49 5.67 -9.55 20.28
C ALA A 49 4.76 -9.24 21.48
N THR A 50 4.06 -8.11 21.43
CA THR A 50 3.13 -7.69 22.48
C THR A 50 1.70 -8.14 22.21
N GLN A 51 1.40 -8.56 20.97
CA GLN A 51 0.07 -8.91 20.48
C GLN A 51 -0.94 -7.76 20.57
N ARG A 52 -0.45 -6.53 20.40
CA ARG A 52 -1.27 -5.31 20.48
C ARG A 52 -1.22 -4.52 19.18
N ILE A 53 -2.31 -3.82 18.91
CA ILE A 53 -2.32 -2.78 17.89
C ILE A 53 -1.44 -1.64 18.41
N LEU A 54 -0.43 -1.26 17.64
CA LEU A 54 0.40 -0.09 17.94
C LEU A 54 -0.37 1.18 17.62
N TRP A 55 -0.93 1.24 16.43
CA TRP A 55 -1.72 2.36 15.96
C TRP A 55 -2.66 1.94 14.82
N SER A 56 -3.64 2.78 14.58
CA SER A 56 -4.53 2.71 13.42
C SER A 56 -4.86 4.11 12.97
N GLU A 57 -4.77 4.37 11.67
CA GLU A 57 -5.13 5.63 11.03
C GLU A 57 -6.21 5.43 9.99
N ASN A 58 -7.09 6.41 9.83
CA ASN A 58 -8.12 6.35 8.81
C ASN A 58 -7.48 6.35 7.43
N SER A 59 -7.79 5.33 6.64
CA SER A 59 -7.25 5.16 5.30
C SER A 59 -8.20 4.28 4.50
N SER A 60 -8.42 4.64 3.26
CA SER A 60 -9.22 3.84 2.33
C SER A 60 -8.29 3.25 1.29
N SER A 61 -7.93 1.98 1.45
CA SER A 61 -7.06 1.28 0.51
C SER A 61 -7.44 -0.18 0.35
N ILE A 62 -7.51 -0.63 -0.90
CA ILE A 62 -7.62 -2.04 -1.28
C ILE A 62 -6.26 -2.63 -1.66
N ASN A 63 -5.24 -1.79 -1.72
CA ASN A 63 -3.92 -2.17 -2.16
C ASN A 63 -3.07 -2.68 -0.99
N ARG A 64 -2.22 -3.65 -1.28
CA ARG A 64 -1.19 -4.10 -0.36
C ARG A 64 -0.25 -2.93 -0.02
N PRO A 65 -0.03 -2.59 1.25
CA PRO A 65 0.92 -1.55 1.63
C PRO A 65 2.37 -1.97 1.34
N GLU A 66 3.26 -1.01 1.17
CA GLU A 66 4.71 -1.24 1.19
C GLU A 66 5.26 -0.88 2.56
N VAL A 67 6.13 -1.73 3.11
CA VAL A 67 6.78 -1.49 4.40
C VAL A 67 8.28 -1.56 4.22
N THR A 68 8.92 -0.43 4.34
CA THR A 68 10.36 -0.29 4.09
C THR A 68 10.94 0.92 4.84
N ASP A 69 12.20 0.83 5.23
CA ASP A 69 12.95 1.91 5.88
C ASP A 69 12.19 2.58 7.04
N GLY A 70 11.52 1.76 7.88
CA GLY A 70 10.73 2.27 9.01
C GLY A 70 9.45 3.02 8.62
N LYS A 71 9.00 2.92 7.38
CA LYS A 71 7.81 3.57 6.84
C LYS A 71 6.76 2.56 6.40
N VAL A 72 5.50 2.93 6.53
CA VAL A 72 4.33 2.27 5.95
C VAL A 72 3.79 3.17 4.86
N ILE A 73 3.85 2.72 3.61
CA ILE A 73 3.39 3.49 2.45
C ILE A 73 2.09 2.88 1.93
N VAL A 74 1.07 3.71 1.78
CA VAL A 74 -0.28 3.32 1.35
C VAL A 74 -0.69 4.14 0.14
N SER A 75 -1.15 3.49 -0.92
CA SER A 75 -1.88 4.14 -2.01
C SER A 75 -3.37 4.04 -1.74
N GLN A 76 -4.02 5.19 -1.57
CA GLN A 76 -5.45 5.27 -1.26
C GLN A 76 -6.31 5.12 -2.52
N THR A 77 -7.59 4.84 -2.32
CA THR A 77 -8.56 4.64 -3.42
C THR A 77 -8.81 5.90 -4.24
N ASP A 78 -8.61 7.08 -3.67
CA ASP A 78 -8.68 8.37 -4.35
C ASP A 78 -7.43 8.73 -5.15
N GLY A 79 -6.34 7.96 -4.98
CA GLY A 79 -5.05 8.18 -5.64
C GLY A 79 -4.04 8.98 -4.83
N GLN A 80 -4.36 9.34 -3.59
CA GLN A 80 -3.38 9.87 -2.65
C GLN A 80 -2.40 8.78 -2.22
N ILE A 81 -1.14 9.13 -2.01
CA ILE A 81 -0.14 8.22 -1.44
C ILE A 81 0.35 8.85 -0.15
N ILE A 82 0.32 8.08 0.93
CA ILE A 82 0.75 8.54 2.25
C ILE A 82 1.82 7.61 2.80
N ALA A 83 2.84 8.20 3.40
CA ALA A 83 3.82 7.48 4.21
C ALA A 83 3.63 7.81 5.68
N TYR A 84 3.52 6.77 6.49
CA TYR A 84 3.47 6.85 7.94
C TYR A 84 4.74 6.28 8.55
N ASP A 85 5.14 6.79 9.69
CA ASP A 85 6.16 6.15 10.52
C ASP A 85 5.62 4.81 11.06
N LEU A 86 6.39 3.75 10.87
CA LEU A 86 5.97 2.37 11.22
C LEU A 86 5.64 2.21 12.70
N ILE A 87 6.32 2.95 13.58
CA ILE A 87 6.20 2.77 15.03
C ILE A 87 5.16 3.72 15.63
N THR A 88 5.15 4.97 15.19
CA THR A 88 4.31 6.01 15.79
C THR A 88 2.99 6.23 15.07
N GLY A 89 2.88 5.82 13.81
CA GLY A 89 1.73 6.12 12.95
C GLY A 89 1.68 7.57 12.46
N GLN A 90 2.66 8.40 12.81
CA GLN A 90 2.71 9.77 12.35
C GLN A 90 2.93 9.83 10.83
N GLU A 91 2.18 10.70 10.18
CA GLU A 91 2.39 10.99 8.76
C GLU A 91 3.77 11.65 8.55
N ILE A 92 4.54 11.10 7.63
CA ILE A 92 5.87 11.61 7.24
C ILE A 92 5.73 12.54 6.03
N TRP A 93 4.97 12.09 5.03
CA TRP A 93 4.65 12.86 3.83
C TRP A 93 3.39 12.32 3.15
N GLU A 94 2.77 13.16 2.34
CA GLU A 94 1.68 12.82 1.44
C GLU A 94 1.99 13.28 0.00
N ASN A 95 1.44 12.57 -0.98
CA ASN A 95 1.51 12.93 -2.39
C ASN A 95 0.11 12.87 -3.01
N GLU A 96 -0.39 14.03 -3.43
CA GLU A 96 -1.68 14.21 -4.09
C GLU A 96 -1.58 14.40 -5.62
N GLN A 97 -0.37 14.32 -6.20
CA GLN A 97 -0.15 14.55 -7.63
C GLN A 97 -0.81 13.48 -8.53
N LEU A 98 -1.20 12.35 -7.93
CA LEU A 98 -1.76 11.21 -8.63
C LEU A 98 -3.24 10.94 -8.30
N LEU A 99 -3.95 11.96 -7.79
CA LEU A 99 -5.38 11.87 -7.49
C LEU A 99 -6.19 11.41 -8.71
N ASN A 100 -7.20 10.59 -8.46
CA ASN A 100 -8.14 10.02 -9.43
C ASN A 100 -7.48 9.12 -10.51
N ARG A 101 -6.30 8.57 -10.25
CA ARG A 101 -5.58 7.71 -11.20
C ARG A 101 -5.74 6.21 -10.95
N ASN A 102 -6.52 5.79 -9.95
CA ASN A 102 -6.73 4.39 -9.62
C ASN A 102 -5.39 3.63 -9.51
N LEU A 103 -4.63 3.98 -8.49
CA LEU A 103 -3.27 3.49 -8.32
C LEU A 103 -3.22 1.99 -7.97
N SER A 104 -2.16 1.32 -8.41
CA SER A 104 -1.78 0.00 -7.94
C SER A 104 -1.17 0.06 -6.54
N ASN A 105 -0.83 -1.12 -5.99
CA ASN A 105 0.01 -1.20 -4.80
C ASN A 105 1.37 -0.49 -5.03
N PRO A 106 1.89 0.24 -4.02
CA PRO A 106 3.27 0.74 -4.06
C PRO A 106 4.26 -0.42 -3.88
N VAL A 107 5.44 -0.29 -4.47
CA VAL A 107 6.57 -1.20 -4.25
C VAL A 107 7.88 -0.43 -4.23
N LEU A 108 8.85 -0.91 -3.47
CA LEU A 108 10.21 -0.38 -3.48
C LEU A 108 11.03 -1.02 -4.62
N LEU A 109 11.61 -0.20 -5.49
CA LEU A 109 12.56 -0.61 -6.53
C LEU A 109 13.84 0.21 -6.40
N GLY A 110 14.92 -0.44 -5.99
CA GLY A 110 16.14 0.26 -5.62
C GLY A 110 15.92 1.17 -4.41
N SER A 111 16.10 2.48 -4.56
CA SER A 111 15.88 3.48 -3.52
C SER A 111 14.57 4.27 -3.63
N ASN A 112 13.76 3.98 -4.65
CA ASN A 112 12.55 4.73 -4.93
C ASN A 112 11.31 3.83 -4.90
N LEU A 113 10.18 4.44 -4.60
CA LEU A 113 8.87 3.79 -4.73
C LEU A 113 8.41 3.83 -6.20
N VAL A 114 7.67 2.81 -6.58
CA VAL A 114 6.97 2.75 -7.86
C VAL A 114 5.51 2.42 -7.62
N VAL A 115 4.61 3.18 -8.26
CA VAL A 115 3.18 2.89 -8.37
C VAL A 115 2.76 2.94 -9.83
N GLY A 116 1.78 2.14 -10.19
CA GLY A 116 1.18 2.16 -11.52
C GLY A 116 -0.19 2.82 -11.51
N ASP A 117 -0.66 3.29 -12.67
CA ASP A 117 -1.96 3.94 -12.79
C ASP A 117 -2.88 3.32 -13.86
N LEU A 118 -4.12 3.80 -13.91
CA LEU A 118 -5.16 3.35 -14.85
C LEU A 118 -4.80 3.65 -16.32
N ASP A 119 -4.05 4.72 -16.56
CA ASP A 119 -3.59 5.09 -17.90
C ASP A 119 -2.39 4.24 -18.35
N GLY A 120 -1.84 3.42 -17.47
CA GLY A 120 -0.70 2.55 -17.75
C GLY A 120 0.63 3.28 -17.65
N TYR A 121 0.76 4.23 -16.74
CA TYR A 121 2.05 4.79 -16.37
C TYR A 121 2.54 4.15 -15.06
N LEU A 122 3.85 3.96 -14.99
CA LEU A 122 4.59 3.72 -13.76
C LEU A 122 5.16 5.06 -13.31
N HIS A 123 4.83 5.47 -12.10
CA HIS A 123 5.34 6.68 -11.48
C HIS A 123 6.43 6.31 -10.48
N GLN A 124 7.58 6.96 -10.59
CA GLN A 124 8.68 6.84 -9.65
C GLN A 124 8.59 7.97 -8.63
N ILE A 125 8.68 7.62 -7.35
CA ILE A 125 8.46 8.53 -6.22
C ILE A 125 9.66 8.41 -5.28
N ASP A 126 10.18 9.52 -4.83
CA ASP A 126 11.22 9.56 -3.80
C ASP A 126 10.69 9.01 -2.47
N LEU A 127 11.36 8.03 -1.90
CA LEU A 127 10.93 7.35 -0.67
C LEU A 127 10.88 8.29 0.54
N ASN A 128 11.71 9.32 0.58
CA ASN A 128 11.86 10.17 1.75
C ASN A 128 10.98 11.41 1.72
N SER A 129 10.73 11.94 0.53
CA SER A 129 9.97 13.20 0.36
C SER A 129 8.58 13.01 -0.24
N GLY A 130 8.27 11.83 -0.79
CA GLY A 130 7.03 11.60 -1.54
C GLY A 130 6.98 12.30 -2.90
N THR A 131 8.04 12.97 -3.33
CA THR A 131 8.06 13.72 -4.59
C THR A 131 8.09 12.79 -5.79
N THR A 132 7.25 13.07 -6.79
CA THR A 132 7.27 12.34 -8.07
C THR A 132 8.50 12.71 -8.87
N LEU A 133 9.36 11.72 -9.16
CA LEU A 133 10.64 11.89 -9.88
C LEU A 133 10.49 11.74 -11.38
N GLY A 134 9.57 10.91 -11.83
CA GLY A 134 9.39 10.63 -13.25
C GLY A 134 8.31 9.57 -13.50
N ARG A 135 8.09 9.27 -14.78
CA ARG A 135 7.15 8.23 -15.18
C ARG A 135 7.59 7.50 -16.43
N ALA A 136 7.15 6.26 -16.58
CA ALA A 136 7.36 5.43 -17.77
C ALA A 136 6.02 4.83 -18.21
N LYS A 137 5.85 4.64 -19.54
CA LYS A 137 4.62 4.07 -20.12
C LYS A 137 4.71 2.56 -20.20
N THR A 138 3.64 1.87 -19.77
CA THR A 138 3.45 0.43 -19.96
C THR A 138 2.42 0.16 -21.07
N SER A 139 2.08 -1.13 -21.27
CA SER A 139 1.14 -1.56 -22.31
C SER A 139 -0.33 -1.44 -21.93
N GLY A 140 -0.69 -0.82 -20.81
CA GLY A 140 -2.07 -0.63 -20.36
C GLY A 140 -2.19 -0.44 -18.86
N GLU A 141 -3.44 -0.31 -18.38
CA GLU A 141 -3.75 -0.11 -16.96
C GLU A 141 -2.98 -1.09 -16.07
N VAL A 142 -2.23 -0.54 -15.14
CA VAL A 142 -1.42 -1.34 -14.20
C VAL A 142 -2.33 -1.91 -13.12
N ARG A 143 -2.26 -3.22 -12.92
CA ARG A 143 -3.06 -3.91 -11.92
C ARG A 143 -2.26 -4.20 -10.64
N THR A 144 -1.08 -4.79 -10.81
CA THR A 144 -0.27 -5.23 -9.67
C THR A 144 1.20 -5.08 -10.01
N LEU A 145 1.96 -4.64 -9.03
CA LEU A 145 3.41 -4.56 -9.04
C LEU A 145 3.99 -5.55 -8.04
N ARG A 146 5.11 -6.19 -8.43
CA ARG A 146 5.93 -7.01 -7.54
C ARG A 146 7.40 -6.76 -7.83
N VAL A 147 8.22 -6.71 -6.80
CA VAL A 147 9.68 -6.66 -6.95
C VAL A 147 10.25 -7.99 -6.46
N ILE A 148 11.04 -8.63 -7.31
CA ILE A 148 11.74 -9.88 -7.03
C ILE A 148 13.16 -9.72 -7.58
N ASP A 149 14.18 -9.97 -6.77
CA ASP A 149 15.59 -9.86 -7.16
C ASP A 149 15.93 -8.53 -7.85
N ASN A 150 15.42 -7.43 -7.29
CA ASN A 150 15.57 -6.04 -7.82
C ASN A 150 15.04 -5.85 -9.26
N GLN A 151 14.12 -6.69 -9.68
CA GLN A 151 13.38 -6.55 -10.94
C GLN A 151 11.91 -6.26 -10.63
N LEU A 152 11.34 -5.31 -11.32
CA LEU A 152 9.92 -4.95 -11.20
C LEU A 152 9.11 -5.74 -12.22
N TYR A 153 8.21 -6.55 -11.72
CA TYR A 153 7.20 -7.28 -12.49
C TYR A 153 5.90 -6.49 -12.49
N VAL A 154 5.43 -6.15 -13.68
CA VAL A 154 4.22 -5.34 -13.89
C VAL A 154 3.17 -6.18 -14.58
N SER A 155 2.04 -6.40 -13.94
CA SER A 155 0.86 -6.98 -14.57
C SER A 155 -0.16 -5.91 -14.93
N THR A 156 -0.79 -6.03 -16.10
CA THR A 156 -1.81 -5.10 -16.55
C THR A 156 -3.18 -5.76 -16.58
N ARG A 157 -4.24 -4.95 -16.57
CA ARG A 157 -5.63 -5.44 -16.64
C ARG A 157 -5.93 -6.24 -17.92
N LYS A 158 -5.19 -5.99 -19.01
CA LYS A 158 -5.30 -6.73 -20.28
C LYS A 158 -4.52 -8.04 -20.29
N GLY A 159 -3.90 -8.44 -19.17
CA GLY A 159 -3.17 -9.69 -19.05
C GLY A 159 -1.72 -9.64 -19.55
N ALA A 160 -1.19 -8.46 -19.91
CA ALA A 160 0.22 -8.32 -20.24
C ALA A 160 1.08 -8.39 -18.97
N LEU A 161 2.23 -9.05 -19.08
CA LEU A 161 3.29 -9.08 -18.07
C LEU A 161 4.55 -8.46 -18.67
N SER A 162 5.18 -7.53 -17.96
CA SER A 162 6.45 -6.93 -18.34
C SER A 162 7.41 -6.88 -17.16
N ILE A 163 8.71 -6.89 -17.47
CA ILE A 163 9.79 -6.85 -16.48
C ILE A 163 10.58 -5.56 -16.71
N TRP A 164 10.84 -4.84 -15.63
CA TRP A 164 11.57 -3.57 -15.62
C TRP A 164 12.71 -3.63 -14.62
N GLN A 165 13.78 -2.90 -14.91
CA GLN A 165 14.93 -2.79 -14.04
C GLN A 165 15.21 -1.32 -13.72
N SER A 166 15.63 -1.04 -12.49
CA SER A 166 16.21 0.25 -12.12
C SER A 166 17.52 0.43 -12.90
N ARG A 167 17.70 1.58 -13.54
CA ARG A 167 18.98 1.99 -14.11
C ARG A 167 19.79 2.75 -13.09
#